data_ee46ae25f5038bde50a532ec8e4667df
#
_entry.id   ee46ae25f5038bde50a532ec8e4667df
#
_cell.length_a   1.000
_cell.length_b   1.000
_cell.length_c   1.000
_cell.angle_alpha   90.00
_cell.angle_beta   90.00
_cell.angle_gamma   90.00
#
_symmetry.space_group_name_H-M   'P 1'
#
loop_
_entity.id
_entity.type
_entity.pdbx_description
1 polymer ?
#
loop_
_entity_poly.entity_id
_entity_poly.type
_entity_poly.pdbx_seq_one_letter_code
_entity_poly.pdbx_strand_id
1 'polypeptide(L)'
;MSRKPLIAGNWKMNLNHFEAIALVQKIAFSLPDKYFDKVDVAVLPPFTDLRSVQTLVDGDKLRLTYGAQDLSRHDSGAYTGDISGAFLAKLGCTYVVVGHSERRTYHHEDDALVAAKSVAAFKHGLTPIICIGEQLEVREAGNHVEHNVEMLRGSLAGLSAEQIGNSVIAYEPVWAIGTGRVASAADAQEVCKAIRDELGKLVSPQLAAGVRVLYGGSVSAKNVGEIVAQEDVDGALVGGASLDGEQFATLSAIAAGGPLP
;
A
#
# COMPACT_ATOMS: atom_id res chain seq x y z
N MET A 1 -3.11 8.23 19.85
CA MET A 1 -3.46 6.80 19.77
C MET A 1 -2.46 6.17 18.82
N SER A 2 -1.92 4.98 19.12
CA SER A 2 -1.04 4.28 18.18
C SER A 2 -1.84 3.83 16.96
N ARG A 3 -1.34 4.12 15.76
CA ARG A 3 -1.93 3.63 14.52
C ARG A 3 -1.69 2.13 14.41
N LYS A 4 -2.71 1.38 14.01
CA LYS A 4 -2.56 -0.06 13.77
C LYS A 4 -1.75 -0.25 12.48
N PRO A 5 -0.62 -0.97 12.51
CA PRO A 5 0.19 -1.18 11.31
C PRO A 5 -0.59 -1.88 10.19
N LEU A 6 -0.27 -1.55 8.93
CA LEU A 6 -0.78 -2.23 7.75
C LEU A 6 0.38 -2.89 7.00
N ILE A 7 0.29 -4.19 6.78
CA ILE A 7 1.18 -4.93 5.89
C ILE A 7 0.38 -5.32 4.65
N ALA A 8 0.65 -4.63 3.54
CA ALA A 8 -0.04 -4.82 2.27
C ALA A 8 0.89 -5.50 1.26
N GLY A 9 0.53 -6.69 0.80
CA GLY A 9 1.30 -7.49 -0.15
C GLY A 9 0.92 -7.16 -1.59
N ASN A 10 1.70 -6.36 -2.28
CA ASN A 10 1.54 -6.08 -3.71
C ASN A 10 2.19 -7.21 -4.51
N TRP A 11 1.38 -8.10 -5.07
CA TRP A 11 1.87 -9.23 -5.86
C TRP A 11 2.36 -8.83 -7.26
N LYS A 12 2.09 -7.60 -7.65
CA LYS A 12 2.40 -7.11 -9.00
C LYS A 12 1.82 -8.02 -10.07
N MET A 13 2.51 -8.28 -11.17
CA MET A 13 2.07 -9.18 -12.24
C MET A 13 2.64 -10.58 -12.02
N ASN A 14 2.27 -11.21 -10.91
CA ASN A 14 2.69 -12.59 -10.58
C ASN A 14 1.50 -13.41 -10.11
N LEU A 15 1.64 -14.73 -10.26
CA LEU A 15 0.69 -15.76 -9.90
C LEU A 15 -0.51 -15.82 -10.86
N ASN A 16 -1.13 -16.95 -10.92
CA ASN A 16 -2.45 -17.18 -11.50
C ASN A 16 -3.44 -17.48 -10.38
N HIS A 17 -4.71 -17.58 -10.71
CA HIS A 17 -5.77 -17.75 -9.72
C HIS A 17 -5.66 -19.01 -8.85
N PHE A 18 -5.03 -20.10 -9.31
CA PHE A 18 -4.77 -21.28 -8.49
C PHE A 18 -3.64 -21.04 -7.49
N GLU A 19 -2.56 -20.43 -7.95
CA GLU A 19 -1.42 -20.04 -7.10
C GLU A 19 -1.83 -19.00 -6.08
N ALA A 20 -2.71 -18.06 -6.46
CA ALA A 20 -3.29 -17.05 -5.57
C ALA A 20 -4.06 -17.70 -4.42
N ILE A 21 -4.90 -18.71 -4.69
CA ILE A 21 -5.62 -19.48 -3.67
C ILE A 21 -4.63 -20.13 -2.70
N ALA A 22 -3.64 -20.85 -3.25
CA ALA A 22 -2.64 -21.53 -2.43
C ALA A 22 -1.84 -20.56 -1.54
N LEU A 23 -1.47 -19.40 -2.08
CA LEU A 23 -0.74 -18.38 -1.33
C LEU A 23 -1.58 -17.76 -0.20
N VAL A 24 -2.85 -17.42 -0.47
CA VAL A 24 -3.76 -16.89 0.57
C VAL A 24 -3.96 -17.89 1.69
N GLN A 25 -4.17 -19.18 1.36
CA GLN A 25 -4.27 -20.25 2.36
C GLN A 25 -2.98 -20.35 3.19
N LYS A 26 -1.83 -20.33 2.53
CA LYS A 26 -0.54 -20.40 3.22
C LYS A 26 -0.35 -19.22 4.18
N ILE A 27 -0.68 -18.00 3.77
CA ILE A 27 -0.61 -16.82 4.64
C ILE A 27 -1.55 -17.00 5.86
N ALA A 28 -2.81 -17.35 5.61
CA ALA A 28 -3.82 -17.50 6.65
C ALA A 28 -3.45 -18.58 7.68
N PHE A 29 -2.93 -19.72 7.23
CA PHE A 29 -2.49 -20.80 8.13
C PHE A 29 -1.17 -20.50 8.85
N SER A 30 -0.31 -19.65 8.28
CA SER A 30 0.99 -19.33 8.86
C SER A 30 0.91 -18.17 9.87
N LEU A 31 -0.14 -17.35 9.85
CA LEU A 31 -0.28 -16.20 10.74
C LEU A 31 -1.38 -16.45 11.79
N PRO A 32 -1.01 -16.72 13.05
CA PRO A 32 -1.98 -16.93 14.12
C PRO A 32 -2.95 -15.75 14.33
N ASP A 33 -4.20 -16.04 14.65
CA ASP A 33 -5.30 -15.07 14.81
C ASP A 33 -4.99 -13.89 15.72
N LYS A 34 -4.23 -14.12 16.80
CA LYS A 34 -3.80 -13.07 17.75
C LYS A 34 -3.08 -11.89 17.11
N TYR A 35 -2.42 -12.11 15.96
CA TYR A 35 -1.69 -11.05 15.27
C TYR A 35 -2.62 -10.11 14.49
N PHE A 36 -3.74 -10.62 13.95
CA PHE A 36 -4.73 -9.79 13.27
C PHE A 36 -5.41 -8.74 14.18
N ASP A 37 -5.31 -8.89 15.50
CA ASP A 37 -5.76 -7.86 16.43
C ASP A 37 -4.79 -6.66 16.48
N LYS A 38 -3.51 -6.89 16.13
CA LYS A 38 -2.42 -5.92 16.26
C LYS A 38 -1.91 -5.37 14.91
N VAL A 39 -2.17 -6.05 13.81
CA VAL A 39 -1.76 -5.67 12.46
C VAL A 39 -2.89 -5.92 11.47
N ASP A 40 -3.10 -5.00 10.54
CA ASP A 40 -3.94 -5.24 9.37
C ASP A 40 -3.08 -5.90 8.28
N VAL A 41 -3.58 -6.99 7.72
CA VAL A 41 -2.90 -7.72 6.64
C VAL A 41 -3.77 -7.69 5.40
N ALA A 42 -3.22 -7.22 4.30
CA ALA A 42 -3.92 -7.13 3.01
C ALA A 42 -3.11 -7.81 1.91
N VAL A 43 -3.79 -8.45 0.96
CA VAL A 43 -3.18 -8.94 -0.28
C VAL A 43 -3.75 -8.17 -1.47
N LEU A 44 -2.89 -7.81 -2.42
CA LEU A 44 -3.22 -7.03 -3.60
C LEU A 44 -2.83 -7.84 -4.85
N PRO A 45 -3.69 -8.83 -5.23
CA PRO A 45 -3.44 -9.71 -6.36
C PRO A 45 -3.71 -9.00 -7.69
N PRO A 46 -3.27 -9.58 -8.84
CA PRO A 46 -3.75 -9.20 -10.16
C PRO A 46 -5.28 -9.23 -10.26
N PHE A 47 -5.86 -8.42 -11.14
CA PHE A 47 -7.32 -8.34 -11.32
C PHE A 47 -7.96 -9.69 -11.63
N THR A 48 -7.26 -10.55 -12.38
CA THR A 48 -7.71 -11.90 -12.76
C THR A 48 -7.94 -12.82 -11.58
N ASP A 49 -7.33 -12.53 -10.43
CA ASP A 49 -7.29 -13.40 -9.26
C ASP A 49 -8.23 -12.92 -8.14
N LEU A 50 -8.67 -11.66 -8.22
CA LEU A 50 -9.49 -11.02 -7.18
C LEU A 50 -10.75 -11.84 -6.84
N ARG A 51 -11.45 -12.39 -7.85
CA ARG A 51 -12.65 -13.19 -7.60
C ARG A 51 -12.34 -14.49 -6.86
N SER A 52 -11.22 -15.14 -7.17
CA SER A 52 -10.77 -16.35 -6.49
C SER A 52 -10.38 -16.07 -5.04
N VAL A 53 -9.63 -14.98 -4.82
CA VAL A 53 -9.27 -14.52 -3.47
C VAL A 53 -10.51 -14.17 -2.65
N GLN A 54 -11.45 -13.41 -3.21
CA GLN A 54 -12.72 -13.09 -2.56
C GLN A 54 -13.45 -14.35 -2.12
N THR A 55 -13.65 -15.30 -3.04
CA THR A 55 -14.41 -16.53 -2.75
C THR A 55 -13.79 -17.31 -1.60
N LEU A 56 -12.45 -17.38 -1.55
CA LEU A 56 -11.74 -18.05 -0.47
C LEU A 56 -11.84 -17.29 0.86
N VAL A 57 -11.58 -15.99 0.85
CA VAL A 57 -11.63 -15.17 2.07
C VAL A 57 -13.03 -15.18 2.70
N ASP A 58 -14.07 -15.02 1.87
CA ASP A 58 -15.46 -15.02 2.34
C ASP A 58 -15.91 -16.42 2.81
N GLY A 59 -15.55 -17.47 2.04
CA GLY A 59 -15.94 -18.85 2.32
C GLY A 59 -15.32 -19.39 3.60
N ASP A 60 -14.04 -19.17 3.79
CA ASP A 60 -13.27 -19.64 4.95
C ASP A 60 -13.25 -18.61 6.10
N LYS A 61 -13.90 -17.45 5.92
CA LYS A 61 -13.96 -16.33 6.90
C LYS A 61 -12.58 -15.91 7.38
N LEU A 62 -11.64 -15.78 6.42
CA LEU A 62 -10.28 -15.40 6.73
C LEU A 62 -10.21 -13.95 7.20
N ARG A 63 -9.32 -13.67 8.17
CA ARG A 63 -9.19 -12.35 8.78
C ARG A 63 -8.36 -11.35 7.95
N LEU A 64 -7.68 -11.80 6.90
CA LEU A 64 -6.97 -10.90 5.99
C LEU A 64 -7.94 -10.16 5.07
N THR A 65 -7.54 -8.97 4.62
CA THR A 65 -8.28 -8.19 3.64
C THR A 65 -7.62 -8.31 2.27
N TYR A 66 -8.31 -7.85 1.24
CA TYR A 66 -7.75 -7.81 -0.11
C TYR A 66 -8.12 -6.51 -0.82
N GLY A 67 -7.39 -6.21 -1.90
CA GLY A 67 -7.59 -5.02 -2.68
C GLY A 67 -7.00 -5.16 -4.08
N ALA A 68 -7.09 -4.10 -4.85
CA ALA A 68 -6.65 -4.07 -6.23
C ALA A 68 -5.34 -3.29 -6.40
N GLN A 69 -4.66 -3.53 -7.53
CA GLN A 69 -3.39 -2.89 -7.86
C GLN A 69 -3.54 -1.58 -8.64
N ASP A 70 -4.74 -1.28 -9.11
CA ASP A 70 -5.11 -0.05 -9.79
C ASP A 70 -6.64 0.04 -9.95
N LEU A 71 -7.14 1.20 -10.40
CA LEU A 71 -8.50 1.38 -10.89
C LEU A 71 -8.55 2.48 -11.95
N SER A 72 -9.63 2.49 -12.76
CA SER A 72 -9.94 3.59 -13.64
C SER A 72 -10.51 4.79 -12.87
N ARG A 73 -10.21 6.00 -13.34
CA ARG A 73 -10.89 7.21 -12.87
C ARG A 73 -12.35 7.30 -13.33
N HIS A 74 -12.76 6.43 -14.25
CA HIS A 74 -14.09 6.39 -14.86
C HIS A 74 -14.92 5.28 -14.24
N ASP A 75 -16.23 5.55 -14.06
CA ASP A 75 -17.13 4.57 -13.45
C ASP A 75 -17.55 3.45 -14.41
N SER A 76 -17.73 3.80 -15.68
CA SER A 76 -18.18 2.88 -16.72
C SER A 76 -18.06 3.52 -18.11
N GLY A 77 -18.27 2.76 -19.17
CA GLY A 77 -18.33 3.29 -20.54
C GLY A 77 -17.30 2.70 -21.48
N ALA A 78 -16.95 3.45 -22.52
CA ALA A 78 -16.07 3.02 -23.61
C ALA A 78 -14.58 3.13 -23.23
N TYR A 79 -14.18 2.38 -22.22
CA TYR A 79 -12.82 2.32 -21.67
C TYR A 79 -12.35 0.87 -21.65
N THR A 80 -12.17 0.29 -22.85
CA THR A 80 -11.81 -1.12 -23.00
C THR A 80 -10.52 -1.46 -22.25
N GLY A 81 -10.62 -2.41 -21.32
CA GLY A 81 -9.49 -2.86 -20.49
C GLY A 81 -9.40 -2.17 -19.12
N ASP A 82 -10.10 -1.06 -18.90
CA ASP A 82 -10.14 -0.37 -17.61
C ASP A 82 -10.99 -1.14 -16.58
N ILE A 83 -10.60 -1.04 -15.34
CA ILE A 83 -11.30 -1.65 -14.20
C ILE A 83 -11.96 -0.55 -13.36
N SER A 84 -13.29 -0.54 -13.34
CA SER A 84 -14.06 0.41 -12.54
C SER A 84 -13.93 0.14 -11.03
N GLY A 85 -13.87 1.21 -10.24
CA GLY A 85 -13.97 1.11 -8.78
C GLY A 85 -15.28 0.46 -8.32
N ALA A 86 -16.38 0.62 -9.07
CA ALA A 86 -17.65 -0.06 -8.78
C ALA A 86 -17.53 -1.58 -8.85
N PHE A 87 -16.71 -2.13 -9.77
CA PHE A 87 -16.48 -3.57 -9.86
C PHE A 87 -15.67 -4.07 -8.68
N LEU A 88 -14.62 -3.33 -8.30
CA LEU A 88 -13.78 -3.66 -7.15
C LEU A 88 -14.57 -3.64 -5.84
N ALA A 89 -15.44 -2.64 -5.65
CA ALA A 89 -16.32 -2.55 -4.50
C ALA A 89 -17.29 -3.76 -4.44
N LYS A 90 -17.84 -4.19 -5.59
CA LYS A 90 -18.70 -5.39 -5.67
C LYS A 90 -17.95 -6.68 -5.35
N LEU A 91 -16.65 -6.73 -5.61
CA LEU A 91 -15.79 -7.83 -5.18
C LEU A 91 -15.37 -7.73 -3.70
N GLY A 92 -15.81 -6.72 -2.95
CA GLY A 92 -15.46 -6.56 -1.54
C GLY A 92 -14.02 -6.09 -1.30
N CYS A 93 -13.35 -5.52 -2.30
CA CYS A 93 -12.03 -4.92 -2.10
C CYS A 93 -12.09 -3.82 -1.05
N THR A 94 -11.13 -3.83 -0.12
CA THR A 94 -10.96 -2.77 0.89
C THR A 94 -10.04 -1.68 0.38
N TYR A 95 -8.93 -2.07 -0.22
CA TYR A 95 -7.87 -1.17 -0.68
C TYR A 95 -7.75 -1.14 -2.19
N VAL A 96 -7.18 -0.06 -2.71
CA VAL A 96 -6.68 0.00 -4.07
C VAL A 96 -5.39 0.82 -4.13
N VAL A 97 -4.34 0.26 -4.74
CA VAL A 97 -3.10 0.99 -5.00
C VAL A 97 -3.33 1.97 -6.14
N VAL A 98 -2.84 3.19 -6.00
CA VAL A 98 -2.87 4.21 -7.06
C VAL A 98 -1.51 4.90 -7.15
N GLY A 99 -1.07 5.16 -8.37
CA GLY A 99 0.19 5.86 -8.62
C GLY A 99 1.45 5.08 -8.21
N HIS A 100 1.39 3.73 -8.15
CA HIS A 100 2.59 2.92 -7.93
C HIS A 100 3.70 3.31 -8.92
N SER A 101 4.95 3.30 -8.49
CA SER A 101 6.11 3.75 -9.29
C SER A 101 6.18 3.08 -10.68
N GLU A 102 5.83 1.81 -10.78
CA GLU A 102 5.75 1.09 -12.07
C GLU A 102 4.67 1.69 -12.98
N ARG A 103 3.52 2.10 -12.44
CA ARG A 103 2.45 2.71 -13.23
C ARG A 103 2.82 4.12 -13.69
N ARG A 104 3.46 4.90 -12.82
CA ARG A 104 4.01 6.20 -13.20
C ARG A 104 5.02 6.06 -14.33
N THR A 105 5.90 5.06 -14.26
CA THR A 105 6.94 4.82 -15.27
C THR A 105 6.38 4.23 -16.57
N TYR A 106 5.61 3.15 -16.49
CA TYR A 106 5.21 2.38 -17.69
C TYR A 106 3.88 2.84 -18.31
N HIS A 107 3.02 3.47 -17.52
CA HIS A 107 1.71 3.97 -17.96
C HIS A 107 1.60 5.49 -17.93
N HIS A 108 2.72 6.19 -17.62
CA HIS A 108 2.80 7.66 -17.60
C HIS A 108 1.74 8.32 -16.70
N GLU A 109 1.44 7.69 -15.56
CA GLU A 109 0.51 8.24 -14.59
C GLU A 109 1.16 9.42 -13.87
N ASP A 110 0.63 10.61 -14.09
CA ASP A 110 1.02 11.82 -13.37
C ASP A 110 0.21 11.99 -12.07
N ASP A 111 0.56 12.99 -11.27
CA ASP A 111 -0.11 13.25 -10.01
C ASP A 111 -1.59 13.61 -10.19
N ALA A 112 -1.94 14.29 -11.26
CA ALA A 112 -3.34 14.64 -11.55
C ALA A 112 -4.20 13.40 -11.82
N LEU A 113 -3.65 12.41 -12.55
CA LEU A 113 -4.33 11.14 -12.78
C LEU A 113 -4.44 10.33 -11.49
N VAL A 114 -3.39 10.31 -10.66
CA VAL A 114 -3.40 9.63 -9.35
C VAL A 114 -4.44 10.25 -8.42
N ALA A 115 -4.54 11.58 -8.38
CA ALA A 115 -5.58 12.28 -7.64
C ALA A 115 -6.99 11.91 -8.12
N ALA A 116 -7.21 11.90 -9.45
CA ALA A 116 -8.51 11.51 -10.04
C ALA A 116 -8.88 10.05 -9.71
N LYS A 117 -7.92 9.13 -9.71
CA LYS A 117 -8.10 7.73 -9.29
C LYS A 117 -8.43 7.63 -7.81
N SER A 118 -7.78 8.44 -6.96
CA SER A 118 -8.06 8.49 -5.52
C SER A 118 -9.49 8.97 -5.24
N VAL A 119 -9.95 9.99 -5.95
CA VAL A 119 -11.36 10.45 -5.89
C VAL A 119 -12.31 9.33 -6.30
N ALA A 120 -12.02 8.62 -7.40
CA ALA A 120 -12.83 7.49 -7.86
C ALA A 120 -12.86 6.34 -6.84
N ALA A 121 -11.74 6.06 -6.18
CA ALA A 121 -11.68 5.05 -5.11
C ALA A 121 -12.65 5.39 -3.98
N PHE A 122 -12.59 6.60 -3.44
CA PHE A 122 -13.50 7.05 -2.37
C PHE A 122 -14.95 7.06 -2.79
N LYS A 123 -15.25 7.43 -4.03
CA LYS A 123 -16.61 7.39 -4.58
C LYS A 123 -17.25 6.01 -4.46
N HIS A 124 -16.46 4.96 -4.54
CA HIS A 124 -16.90 3.57 -4.46
C HIS A 124 -16.61 2.91 -3.09
N GLY A 125 -16.23 3.67 -2.08
CA GLY A 125 -15.97 3.16 -0.73
C GLY A 125 -14.67 2.36 -0.59
N LEU A 126 -13.73 2.54 -1.53
CA LEU A 126 -12.40 1.93 -1.46
C LEU A 126 -11.42 2.89 -0.77
N THR A 127 -10.49 2.35 0.00
CA THR A 127 -9.39 3.11 0.60
C THR A 127 -8.19 3.13 -0.37
N PRO A 128 -7.82 4.28 -0.95
CA PRO A 128 -6.63 4.34 -1.79
C PRO A 128 -5.35 4.23 -0.97
N ILE A 129 -4.40 3.41 -1.45
CA ILE A 129 -2.99 3.42 -1.06
C ILE A 129 -2.27 4.24 -2.13
N ILE A 130 -1.98 5.50 -1.80
CA ILE A 130 -1.43 6.48 -2.74
C ILE A 130 0.10 6.40 -2.68
N CYS A 131 0.72 5.99 -3.78
CA CYS A 131 2.16 5.81 -3.88
C CYS A 131 2.85 7.09 -4.36
N ILE A 132 3.90 7.46 -3.65
CA ILE A 132 4.82 8.55 -3.99
C ILE A 132 6.24 8.08 -3.76
N GLY A 133 7.21 8.66 -4.46
CA GLY A 133 8.60 8.25 -4.30
C GLY A 133 9.53 8.88 -5.34
N GLU A 134 10.79 8.97 -5.00
CA GLU A 134 11.82 9.60 -5.83
C GLU A 134 12.73 8.59 -6.52
N GLN A 135 13.26 9.00 -7.67
CA GLN A 135 14.32 8.32 -8.38
C GLN A 135 15.70 8.63 -7.77
N LEU A 136 16.72 7.85 -8.15
CA LEU A 136 18.06 7.96 -7.59
C LEU A 136 18.67 9.36 -7.78
N GLU A 137 18.47 9.95 -8.94
CA GLU A 137 19.02 11.27 -9.28
C GLU A 137 18.50 12.36 -8.34
N VAL A 138 17.23 12.27 -7.97
CA VAL A 138 16.59 13.21 -7.02
C VAL A 138 17.15 12.99 -5.61
N ARG A 139 17.36 11.73 -5.22
CA ARG A 139 17.95 11.39 -3.92
C ARG A 139 19.38 11.88 -3.82
N GLU A 140 20.20 11.64 -4.82
CA GLU A 140 21.62 12.06 -4.87
C GLU A 140 21.77 13.58 -4.92
N ALA A 141 20.80 14.29 -5.51
CA ALA A 141 20.76 15.76 -5.49
C ALA A 141 20.32 16.36 -4.14
N GLY A 142 19.89 15.54 -3.17
CA GLY A 142 19.38 16.00 -1.87
C GLY A 142 17.98 16.62 -1.90
N ASN A 143 17.24 16.47 -3.00
CA ASN A 143 15.92 17.08 -3.20
C ASN A 143 14.76 16.12 -2.89
N HIS A 144 15.04 14.93 -2.35
CA HIS A 144 14.08 13.86 -2.16
C HIS A 144 12.90 14.24 -1.24
N VAL A 145 13.14 15.00 -0.18
CA VAL A 145 12.07 15.42 0.73
C VAL A 145 11.11 16.37 0.02
N GLU A 146 11.63 17.43 -0.61
CA GLU A 146 10.80 18.41 -1.32
C GLU A 146 10.02 17.76 -2.47
N HIS A 147 10.70 16.92 -3.27
CA HIS A 147 10.08 16.16 -4.36
C HIS A 147 8.89 15.31 -3.87
N ASN A 148 9.06 14.55 -2.78
CA ASN A 148 7.99 13.71 -2.24
C ASN A 148 6.83 14.56 -1.68
N VAL A 149 7.11 15.70 -1.07
CA VAL A 149 6.08 16.63 -0.58
C VAL A 149 5.29 17.24 -1.75
N GLU A 150 5.94 17.62 -2.85
CA GLU A 150 5.27 18.12 -4.04
C GLU A 150 4.41 17.04 -4.70
N MET A 151 4.95 15.83 -4.87
CA MET A 151 4.22 14.68 -5.40
C MET A 151 3.00 14.32 -4.52
N LEU A 152 3.14 14.40 -3.18
CA LEU A 152 2.04 14.21 -2.25
C LEU A 152 0.92 15.22 -2.49
N ARG A 153 1.26 16.51 -2.56
CA ARG A 153 0.28 17.58 -2.81
C ARG A 153 -0.47 17.38 -4.13
N GLY A 154 0.25 17.05 -5.19
CA GLY A 154 -0.32 16.78 -6.51
C GLY A 154 -1.25 15.56 -6.48
N SER A 155 -0.82 14.46 -5.86
CA SER A 155 -1.58 13.20 -5.78
C SER A 155 -2.80 13.27 -4.85
N LEU A 156 -2.88 14.28 -3.95
CA LEU A 156 -4.02 14.52 -3.07
C LEU A 156 -4.96 15.63 -3.59
N ALA A 157 -4.66 16.24 -4.72
CA ALA A 157 -5.45 17.35 -5.25
C ALA A 157 -6.92 16.95 -5.49
N GLY A 158 -7.85 17.77 -5.00
CA GLY A 158 -9.30 17.52 -5.14
C GLY A 158 -9.90 16.57 -4.11
N LEU A 159 -9.10 15.95 -3.23
CA LEU A 159 -9.60 15.20 -2.09
C LEU A 159 -10.03 16.14 -0.96
N SER A 160 -11.13 15.82 -0.28
CA SER A 160 -11.53 16.52 0.94
C SER A 160 -10.59 16.17 2.11
N ALA A 161 -10.57 16.99 3.16
CA ALA A 161 -9.80 16.73 4.38
C ALA A 161 -10.16 15.37 5.00
N GLU A 162 -11.43 14.98 4.97
CA GLU A 162 -11.89 13.68 5.44
C GLU A 162 -11.35 12.54 4.59
N GLN A 163 -11.37 12.68 3.26
CA GLN A 163 -10.83 11.69 2.34
C GLN A 163 -9.31 11.52 2.53
N ILE A 164 -8.56 12.63 2.67
CA ILE A 164 -7.13 12.58 2.99
C ILE A 164 -6.91 11.86 4.32
N GLY A 165 -7.70 12.17 5.35
CA GLY A 165 -7.62 11.52 6.67
C GLY A 165 -7.89 10.01 6.64
N ASN A 166 -8.64 9.52 5.65
CA ASN A 166 -8.98 8.11 5.45
C ASN A 166 -8.14 7.41 4.37
N SER A 167 -7.17 8.11 3.76
CA SER A 167 -6.25 7.51 2.81
C SER A 167 -5.08 6.79 3.50
N VAL A 168 -4.33 6.02 2.73
CA VAL A 168 -3.04 5.45 3.10
C VAL A 168 -2.01 6.01 2.13
N ILE A 169 -0.87 6.44 2.63
CA ILE A 169 0.25 6.91 1.79
C ILE A 169 1.33 5.83 1.81
N ALA A 170 1.91 5.50 0.66
CA ALA A 170 3.04 4.59 0.56
C ALA A 170 4.25 5.34 -0.02
N TYR A 171 5.31 5.45 0.77
CA TYR A 171 6.58 5.99 0.31
C TYR A 171 7.42 4.92 -0.36
N GLU A 172 7.69 5.09 -1.62
CA GLU A 172 8.49 4.20 -2.45
C GLU A 172 9.86 4.84 -2.76
N PRO A 173 10.97 4.49 -2.06
CA PRO A 173 12.30 4.85 -2.54
C PRO A 173 12.59 4.08 -3.83
N VAL A 174 12.21 4.65 -5.00
CA VAL A 174 12.24 3.93 -6.29
C VAL A 174 13.64 3.43 -6.63
N TRP A 175 14.68 4.16 -6.20
CA TRP A 175 16.08 3.79 -6.33
C TRP A 175 16.47 2.52 -5.54
N ALA A 176 15.65 2.09 -4.59
CA ALA A 176 15.86 0.88 -3.76
C ALA A 176 14.92 -0.28 -4.16
N ILE A 177 14.02 -0.10 -5.13
CA ILE A 177 13.09 -1.15 -5.55
C ILE A 177 13.72 -2.01 -6.64
N GLY A 178 14.01 -3.29 -6.33
CA GLY A 178 14.53 -4.25 -7.32
C GLY A 178 15.96 -3.98 -7.81
N THR A 179 16.67 -3.03 -7.22
CA THR A 179 18.03 -2.63 -7.64
C THR A 179 19.13 -3.32 -6.85
N GLY A 180 18.80 -4.03 -5.76
CA GLY A 180 19.75 -4.55 -4.78
C GLY A 180 20.23 -3.51 -3.76
N ARG A 181 19.89 -2.23 -3.92
CA ARG A 181 20.09 -1.21 -2.87
C ARG A 181 18.97 -1.33 -1.84
N VAL A 182 19.27 -0.97 -0.60
CA VAL A 182 18.30 -0.99 0.51
C VAL A 182 18.34 0.38 1.19
N ALA A 183 17.19 1.04 1.29
CA ALA A 183 17.08 2.23 2.11
C ALA A 183 17.15 1.82 3.60
N SER A 184 17.83 2.61 4.41
CA SER A 184 17.87 2.40 5.85
C SER A 184 16.54 2.76 6.51
N ALA A 185 16.34 2.31 7.76
CA ALA A 185 15.17 2.74 8.54
C ALA A 185 15.16 4.26 8.78
N ALA A 186 16.34 4.89 8.87
CA ALA A 186 16.47 6.33 8.99
C ALA A 186 16.05 7.08 7.71
N ASP A 187 16.38 6.53 6.51
CA ASP A 187 15.91 7.09 5.23
C ASP A 187 14.38 7.02 5.13
N ALA A 188 13.79 5.90 5.57
CA ALA A 188 12.34 5.74 5.61
C ALA A 188 11.70 6.74 6.57
N GLN A 189 12.25 6.89 7.78
CA GLN A 189 11.75 7.82 8.80
C GLN A 189 11.80 9.27 8.31
N GLU A 190 12.90 9.68 7.69
CA GLU A 190 13.07 11.07 7.19
C GLU A 190 11.93 11.47 6.26
N VAL A 191 11.64 10.66 5.25
CA VAL A 191 10.62 10.99 4.25
C VAL A 191 9.21 10.76 4.82
N CYS A 192 8.96 9.68 5.56
CA CYS A 192 7.65 9.43 6.16
C CYS A 192 7.27 10.54 7.16
N LYS A 193 8.24 11.07 7.92
CA LYS A 193 8.02 12.24 8.76
C LYS A 193 7.64 13.47 7.95
N ALA A 194 8.37 13.77 6.88
CA ALA A 194 8.05 14.91 6.03
C ALA A 194 6.66 14.80 5.39
N ILE A 195 6.26 13.59 4.98
CA ILE A 195 4.90 13.29 4.50
C ILE A 195 3.87 13.62 5.58
N ARG A 196 4.08 13.15 6.82
CA ARG A 196 3.16 13.38 7.93
C ARG A 196 3.07 14.84 8.32
N ASP A 197 4.20 15.53 8.37
CA ASP A 197 4.26 16.97 8.65
C ASP A 197 3.46 17.76 7.57
N GLU A 198 3.59 17.35 6.30
CA GLU A 198 2.84 17.99 5.21
C GLU A 198 1.34 17.69 5.27
N LEU A 199 0.95 16.45 5.56
CA LEU A 199 -0.46 16.09 5.79
C LEU A 199 -1.06 16.96 6.91
N GLY A 200 -0.30 17.22 7.98
CA GLY A 200 -0.71 18.12 9.07
C GLY A 200 -1.03 19.54 8.62
N LYS A 201 -0.30 20.06 7.63
CA LYS A 201 -0.55 21.37 7.03
C LYS A 201 -1.73 21.36 6.06
N LEU A 202 -1.90 20.26 5.30
CA LEU A 202 -2.96 20.15 4.30
C LEU A 202 -4.34 19.97 4.91
N VAL A 203 -4.45 19.26 6.03
CA VAL A 203 -5.76 18.98 6.65
C VAL A 203 -5.83 19.49 8.10
N SER A 204 -5.24 18.79 9.03
CA SER A 204 -4.99 19.19 10.41
C SER A 204 -4.05 18.19 11.07
N PRO A 205 -3.32 18.57 12.14
CA PRO A 205 -2.48 17.63 12.89
C PRO A 205 -3.26 16.40 13.41
N GLN A 206 -4.52 16.60 13.81
CA GLN A 206 -5.38 15.54 14.36
C GLN A 206 -5.74 14.51 13.28
N LEU A 207 -6.14 14.95 12.09
CA LEU A 207 -6.44 14.07 10.95
C LEU A 207 -5.17 13.39 10.43
N ALA A 208 -4.09 14.14 10.27
CA ALA A 208 -2.80 13.60 9.82
C ALA A 208 -2.25 12.53 10.77
N ALA A 209 -2.48 12.67 12.08
CA ALA A 209 -2.09 11.67 13.07
C ALA A 209 -2.79 10.32 12.88
N GLY A 210 -3.91 10.26 12.18
CA GLY A 210 -4.64 9.03 11.86
C GLY A 210 -4.23 8.37 10.54
N VAL A 211 -3.63 9.14 9.62
CA VAL A 211 -3.21 8.63 8.30
C VAL A 211 -2.06 7.64 8.45
N ARG A 212 -2.20 6.46 7.85
CA ARG A 212 -1.11 5.48 7.82
C ARG A 212 -0.13 5.82 6.71
N VAL A 213 1.14 5.89 7.05
CA VAL A 213 2.25 6.08 6.10
C VAL A 213 3.05 4.78 6.06
N LEU A 214 3.08 4.12 4.92
CA LEU A 214 3.75 2.85 4.70
C LEU A 214 5.11 3.07 4.03
N TYR A 215 6.05 2.21 4.36
CA TYR A 215 7.29 2.08 3.60
C TYR A 215 7.10 1.08 2.45
N GLY A 216 7.38 1.50 1.21
CA GLY A 216 7.20 0.73 -0.02
C GLY A 216 8.51 0.29 -0.70
N GLY A 217 9.64 0.35 -0.02
CA GLY A 217 10.92 -0.15 -0.53
C GLY A 217 11.11 -1.66 -0.30
N SER A 218 12.36 -2.12 -0.39
CA SER A 218 12.69 -3.53 -0.16
C SER A 218 12.50 -3.91 1.32
N VAL A 219 11.54 -4.79 1.58
CA VAL A 219 11.19 -5.28 2.93
C VAL A 219 11.41 -6.79 3.02
N SER A 220 11.97 -7.21 4.13
CA SER A 220 12.23 -8.62 4.48
C SER A 220 12.04 -8.84 5.99
N ALA A 221 11.99 -10.08 6.44
CA ALA A 221 11.95 -10.39 7.88
C ALA A 221 13.14 -9.83 8.66
N LYS A 222 14.26 -9.52 7.98
CA LYS A 222 15.49 -9.02 8.62
C LYS A 222 15.43 -7.53 8.95
N ASN A 223 14.66 -6.72 8.17
CA ASN A 223 14.64 -5.28 8.31
C ASN A 223 13.27 -4.69 8.68
N VAL A 224 12.17 -5.45 8.53
CA VAL A 224 10.82 -4.93 8.79
C VAL A 224 10.68 -4.41 10.22
N GLY A 225 11.27 -5.11 11.20
CA GLY A 225 11.17 -4.71 12.61
C GLY A 225 11.78 -3.33 12.88
N GLU A 226 12.94 -3.02 12.28
CA GLU A 226 13.61 -1.72 12.41
C GLU A 226 12.83 -0.61 11.67
N ILE A 227 12.25 -0.95 10.51
CA ILE A 227 11.47 -0.02 9.69
C ILE A 227 10.17 0.36 10.40
N VAL A 228 9.37 -0.61 10.86
CA VAL A 228 8.08 -0.33 11.52
C VAL A 228 8.22 0.18 12.96
N ALA A 229 9.44 0.11 13.53
CA ALA A 229 9.74 0.74 14.80
C ALA A 229 9.93 2.26 14.69
N GLN A 230 10.06 2.80 13.48
CA GLN A 230 10.17 4.24 13.27
C GLN A 230 8.83 4.94 13.58
N GLU A 231 8.90 6.14 14.17
CA GLU A 231 7.74 6.88 14.69
C GLU A 231 6.68 7.17 13.62
N ASP A 232 7.12 7.46 12.40
CA ASP A 232 6.25 7.89 11.31
C ASP A 232 5.99 6.81 10.26
N VAL A 233 6.42 5.56 10.51
CA VAL A 233 6.19 4.41 9.63
C VAL A 233 5.13 3.49 10.23
N ASP A 234 4.01 3.33 9.54
CA ASP A 234 2.84 2.58 10.03
C ASP A 234 2.64 1.24 9.31
N GLY A 235 3.71 0.67 8.80
CA GLY A 235 3.67 -0.61 8.10
C GLY A 235 4.44 -0.61 6.79
N ALA A 236 4.07 -1.53 5.89
CA ALA A 236 4.79 -1.69 4.63
C ALA A 236 3.88 -2.07 3.46
N LEU A 237 4.22 -1.55 2.28
CA LEU A 237 3.74 -2.05 0.99
C LEU A 237 4.80 -2.99 0.44
N VAL A 238 4.55 -4.30 0.52
CA VAL A 238 5.54 -5.35 0.32
C VAL A 238 5.41 -5.95 -1.08
N GLY A 239 6.49 -5.93 -1.86
CA GLY A 239 6.56 -6.59 -3.17
C GLY A 239 6.94 -8.08 -3.07
N GLY A 240 8.10 -8.46 -3.57
CA GLY A 240 8.53 -9.86 -3.75
C GLY A 240 8.39 -10.76 -2.53
N ALA A 241 8.66 -10.28 -1.32
CA ALA A 241 8.48 -11.05 -0.09
C ALA A 241 7.01 -11.41 0.21
N SER A 242 6.03 -10.75 -0.43
CA SER A 242 4.62 -11.09 -0.31
C SER A 242 4.18 -12.27 -1.18
N LEU A 243 5.06 -12.76 -2.06
CA LEU A 243 4.83 -13.94 -2.91
C LEU A 243 5.19 -15.26 -2.21
N ASP A 244 5.71 -15.20 -0.99
CA ASP A 244 5.99 -16.33 -0.12
C ASP A 244 5.14 -16.20 1.15
N GLY A 245 4.23 -17.15 1.36
CA GLY A 245 3.24 -17.05 2.45
C GLY A 245 3.86 -17.11 3.85
N GLU A 246 4.94 -17.86 4.06
CA GLU A 246 5.63 -17.92 5.34
C GLU A 246 6.42 -16.64 5.62
N GLN A 247 7.12 -16.11 4.61
CA GLN A 247 7.82 -14.84 4.73
C GLN A 247 6.84 -13.70 5.01
N PHE A 248 5.73 -13.65 4.28
CA PHE A 248 4.73 -12.59 4.45
C PHE A 248 4.04 -12.66 5.82
N ALA A 249 3.72 -13.87 6.30
CA ALA A 249 3.20 -14.08 7.66
C ALA A 249 4.24 -13.66 8.72
N THR A 250 5.53 -14.00 8.51
CA THR A 250 6.62 -13.59 9.41
C THR A 250 6.75 -12.07 9.48
N LEU A 251 6.73 -11.38 8.33
CA LEU A 251 6.75 -9.92 8.26
C LEU A 251 5.58 -9.32 9.06
N SER A 252 4.39 -9.86 8.87
CA SER A 252 3.16 -9.41 9.54
C SER A 252 3.22 -9.62 11.05
N ALA A 253 3.76 -10.77 11.50
CA ALA A 253 3.93 -11.05 12.91
C ALA A 253 4.93 -10.10 13.58
N ILE A 254 6.07 -9.82 12.92
CA ILE A 254 7.08 -8.87 13.43
C ILE A 254 6.48 -7.46 13.53
N ALA A 255 5.74 -7.01 12.52
CA ALA A 255 5.05 -5.73 12.55
C ALA A 255 3.99 -5.63 13.66
N ALA A 256 3.44 -6.76 14.09
CA ALA A 256 2.53 -6.87 15.23
C ALA A 256 3.24 -6.92 16.60
N GLY A 257 4.57 -6.82 16.62
CA GLY A 257 5.39 -6.80 17.85
C GLY A 257 5.73 -8.18 18.40
N GLY A 258 5.76 -9.22 17.56
CA GLY A 258 6.14 -10.55 18.00
C GLY A 258 6.73 -11.43 16.90
N PRO A 259 7.55 -12.43 17.26
CA PRO A 259 7.96 -13.47 16.33
C PRO A 259 6.76 -14.38 16.05
N LEU A 260 6.78 -15.08 14.90
CA LEU A 260 5.96 -16.29 14.75
C LEU A 260 6.40 -17.31 15.81
N PRO A 261 5.45 -18.04 16.36
CA PRO A 261 5.76 -19.11 17.32
C PRO A 261 6.55 -20.22 16.67
#